data_b2593ae01cbda9ab8218a7b1b232881d
#
_entry.id   b2593ae01cbda9ab8218a7b1b232881d
#
_cell.length_a   1.000
_cell.length_b   1.000
_cell.length_c   1.000
_cell.angle_alpha   90.00
_cell.angle_beta   90.00
_cell.angle_gamma   90.00
#
_symmetry.space_group_name_H-M   'P 1'
#
loop_
_entity.id
_entity.type
_entity.pdbx_description
1 polymer ?
#
loop_
_entity_poly.entity_id
_entity_poly.type
_entity_poly.pdbx_seq_one_letter_code
_entity_poly.pdbx_strand_id
1 'polypeptide(L)'
;NKLTIADARDNLRAGKISALELTDACLTAIEGAGALNAFVHNTPELAREMADAADLRIKAGDAAAMTGIPLGIKDLFCTRGVATQAASGILEGFLPEYESTVTRNLWDAGAVMLGKLNMDEFAMGSSNETSVYGNAVNPWKVDDRQLTPGGSSGGSASAVAADLCLAATGTDTGGSIRQPAAFTGIVGLKPTYGRVSRWGTIAFASSLDQAGPMTKTVRDAAIMLGAMASVDEKDSTSADLPVPDFEAALTGDIRGKKIGIPREYRIDGIPAEIDALWQQGADMLRDAGAEIVEISLPHTKYALPAYYVIAPAEASSNLARYDGVRYGLRAKLGQGDGIDDMYEKTRAE
;
A
#
# COMPACT_ATOMS: atom_id res chain seq x y z
N ASN A 1 4.23 12.64 15.13
CA ASN A 1 3.78 11.91 13.93
C ASN A 1 4.37 12.43 12.59
N LYS A 2 5.05 13.59 12.60
CA LYS A 2 5.72 14.13 11.38
C LYS A 2 7.10 13.51 11.08
N LEU A 3 7.57 12.61 11.92
CA LEU A 3 8.85 11.94 11.73
C LEU A 3 8.84 11.04 10.49
N THR A 4 10.02 10.83 9.92
CA THR A 4 10.27 9.72 8.99
C THR A 4 10.44 8.42 9.77
N ILE A 5 10.39 7.25 9.11
CA ILE A 5 10.71 5.98 9.78
C ILE A 5 12.13 6.02 10.34
N ALA A 6 13.09 6.53 9.56
CA ALA A 6 14.48 6.60 9.98
C ALA A 6 14.66 7.47 11.23
N ASP A 7 14.07 8.67 11.25
CA ASP A 7 14.14 9.58 12.40
C ASP A 7 13.44 9.00 13.64
N ALA A 8 12.27 8.41 13.45
CA ALA A 8 11.53 7.76 14.53
C ALA A 8 12.33 6.60 15.13
N ARG A 9 12.87 5.71 14.29
CA ARG A 9 13.75 4.60 14.71
C ARG A 9 14.92 5.09 15.57
N ASP A 10 15.59 6.14 15.10
CA ASP A 10 16.76 6.67 15.77
C ASP A 10 16.38 7.34 17.12
N ASN A 11 15.24 8.05 17.18
CA ASN A 11 14.72 8.66 18.40
C ASN A 11 14.24 7.60 19.42
N LEU A 12 13.57 6.56 18.96
CA LEU A 12 13.13 5.43 19.80
C LEU A 12 14.34 4.70 20.41
N ARG A 13 15.35 4.37 19.62
CA ARG A 13 16.59 3.73 20.08
C ARG A 13 17.39 4.59 21.05
N ALA A 14 17.35 5.91 20.87
CA ALA A 14 17.99 6.87 21.77
C ALA A 14 17.17 7.16 23.03
N GLY A 15 15.98 6.59 23.17
CA GLY A 15 15.07 6.83 24.31
C GLY A 15 14.55 8.25 24.40
N LYS A 16 14.53 9.00 23.31
CA LYS A 16 14.00 10.38 23.25
C LYS A 16 12.48 10.41 23.19
N ILE A 17 11.88 9.37 22.65
CA ILE A 17 10.44 9.12 22.60
C ILE A 17 10.21 7.62 22.86
N SER A 18 9.02 7.27 23.32
CA SER A 18 8.56 5.87 23.39
C SER A 18 7.72 5.52 22.16
N ALA A 19 7.60 4.22 21.89
CA ALA A 19 6.70 3.73 20.84
C ALA A 19 5.23 4.04 21.18
N LEU A 20 4.86 3.99 22.46
CA LEU A 20 3.53 4.36 22.92
C LEU A 20 3.23 5.84 22.67
N GLU A 21 4.14 6.77 23.01
CA GLU A 21 3.95 8.21 22.72
C GLU A 21 3.79 8.48 21.22
N LEU A 22 4.59 7.83 20.41
CA LEU A 22 4.51 7.99 18.94
C LEU A 22 3.19 7.43 18.38
N THR A 23 2.75 6.28 18.89
CA THR A 23 1.50 5.65 18.53
C THR A 23 0.30 6.50 18.93
N ASP A 24 0.25 7.01 20.15
CA ASP A 24 -0.83 7.89 20.61
C ASP A 24 -0.90 9.20 19.82
N ALA A 25 0.25 9.75 19.43
CA ALA A 25 0.29 10.93 18.56
C ALA A 25 -0.32 10.65 17.17
N CYS A 26 -0.11 9.44 16.62
CA CYS A 26 -0.76 9.02 15.37
C CYS A 26 -2.26 8.79 15.56
N LEU A 27 -2.68 8.08 16.62
CA LEU A 27 -4.09 7.84 16.92
C LEU A 27 -4.87 9.16 17.09
N THR A 28 -4.30 10.12 17.81
CA THR A 28 -4.89 11.47 17.95
C THR A 28 -5.02 12.18 16.60
N ALA A 29 -4.02 12.05 15.72
CA ALA A 29 -4.08 12.63 14.38
C ALA A 29 -5.18 11.98 13.54
N ILE A 30 -5.35 10.66 13.63
CA ILE A 30 -6.41 9.91 12.94
C ILE A 30 -7.79 10.38 13.38
N GLU A 31 -8.01 10.53 14.70
CA GLU A 31 -9.28 11.03 15.25
C GLU A 31 -9.63 12.43 14.71
N GLY A 32 -8.63 13.32 14.58
CA GLY A 32 -8.81 14.67 14.05
C GLY A 32 -9.01 14.76 12.53
N ALA A 33 -8.75 13.68 11.80
CA ALA A 33 -8.71 13.67 10.34
C ALA A 33 -9.83 12.84 9.68
N GLY A 34 -10.93 12.60 10.36
CA GLY A 34 -12.05 11.79 9.86
C GLY A 34 -12.58 12.21 8.49
N ALA A 35 -12.50 13.51 8.14
CA ALA A 35 -12.91 14.03 6.84
C ALA A 35 -12.09 13.52 5.65
N LEU A 36 -10.89 12.97 5.88
CA LEU A 36 -10.07 12.35 4.83
C LEU A 36 -10.55 10.92 4.48
N ASN A 37 -11.33 10.30 5.35
CA ASN A 37 -11.81 8.92 5.19
C ASN A 37 -10.70 7.94 4.79
N ALA A 38 -9.51 8.15 5.35
CA ALA A 38 -8.31 7.36 5.02
C ALA A 38 -8.29 6.01 5.75
N PHE A 39 -8.81 5.93 6.99
CA PHE A 39 -8.93 4.71 7.77
C PHE A 39 -10.38 4.22 7.78
N VAL A 40 -10.58 2.92 7.59
CA VAL A 40 -11.91 2.25 7.62
C VAL A 40 -12.13 1.45 8.90
N HIS A 41 -11.04 0.97 9.51
CA HIS A 41 -11.05 0.34 10.84
C HIS A 41 -9.84 0.81 11.63
N ASN A 42 -10.07 1.42 12.78
CA ASN A 42 -9.02 1.79 13.73
C ASN A 42 -8.85 0.67 14.75
N THR A 43 -7.61 0.43 15.19
CA THR A 43 -7.27 -0.61 16.17
C THR A 43 -6.50 -0.02 17.35
N PRO A 44 -7.05 0.97 18.09
CA PRO A 44 -6.29 1.75 19.07
C PRO A 44 -5.78 0.89 20.25
N GLU A 45 -6.55 -0.09 20.73
CA GLU A 45 -6.14 -0.98 21.80
C GLU A 45 -4.98 -1.87 21.35
N LEU A 46 -5.11 -2.52 20.19
CA LEU A 46 -4.05 -3.34 19.60
C LEU A 46 -2.79 -2.50 19.31
N ALA A 47 -2.96 -1.28 18.81
CA ALA A 47 -1.83 -0.39 18.54
C ALA A 47 -1.02 -0.08 19.80
N ARG A 48 -1.69 0.21 20.93
CA ARG A 48 -1.03 0.46 22.22
C ARG A 48 -0.36 -0.79 22.76
N GLU A 49 -1.02 -1.95 22.67
CA GLU A 49 -0.43 -3.24 23.09
C GLU A 49 0.86 -3.54 22.30
N MET A 50 0.83 -3.36 20.96
CA MET A 50 2.00 -3.54 20.11
C MET A 50 3.10 -2.50 20.40
N ALA A 51 2.74 -1.27 20.74
CA ALA A 51 3.68 -0.22 21.09
C ALA A 51 4.37 -0.51 22.44
N ASP A 52 3.63 -0.95 23.45
CA ASP A 52 4.19 -1.37 24.74
C ASP A 52 5.17 -2.54 24.57
N ALA A 53 4.81 -3.53 23.72
CA ALA A 53 5.70 -4.63 23.41
C ALA A 53 6.98 -4.15 22.67
N ALA A 54 6.86 -3.18 21.76
CA ALA A 54 7.99 -2.57 21.08
C ALA A 54 8.91 -1.82 22.06
N ASP A 55 8.36 -1.06 23.02
CA ASP A 55 9.15 -0.38 24.05
C ASP A 55 9.93 -1.36 24.93
N LEU A 56 9.35 -2.53 25.23
CA LEU A 56 10.06 -3.60 25.93
C LEU A 56 11.22 -4.16 25.11
N ARG A 57 11.03 -4.40 23.80
CA ARG A 57 12.10 -4.86 22.89
C ARG A 57 13.23 -3.83 22.80
N ILE A 58 12.90 -2.53 22.71
CA ILE A 58 13.90 -1.45 22.66
C ILE A 58 14.72 -1.44 23.95
N LYS A 59 14.07 -1.51 25.11
CA LYS A 59 14.73 -1.55 26.42
C LYS A 59 15.63 -2.79 26.60
N ALA A 60 15.26 -3.93 26.00
CA ALA A 60 16.03 -5.16 26.01
C ALA A 60 17.22 -5.16 25.02
N GLY A 61 17.33 -4.14 24.16
CA GLY A 61 18.35 -4.10 23.11
C GLY A 61 18.05 -5.01 21.91
N ASP A 62 16.82 -5.51 21.76
CA ASP A 62 16.34 -6.39 20.69
C ASP A 62 15.46 -5.62 19.67
N ALA A 63 15.85 -4.41 19.35
CA ALA A 63 15.10 -3.57 18.40
C ALA A 63 15.46 -3.90 16.93
N ALA A 64 14.50 -4.41 16.18
CA ALA A 64 14.60 -4.58 14.72
C ALA A 64 14.41 -3.24 13.97
N ALA A 65 14.41 -3.28 12.63
CA ALA A 65 14.37 -2.07 11.80
C ALA A 65 13.08 -1.26 11.93
N MET A 66 11.95 -1.92 12.19
CA MET A 66 10.62 -1.32 12.28
C MET A 66 10.06 -1.28 13.69
N THR A 67 10.84 -1.63 14.72
CA THR A 67 10.36 -1.72 16.10
C THR A 67 9.82 -0.38 16.58
N GLY A 68 8.52 -0.36 16.93
CA GLY A 68 7.81 0.81 17.42
C GLY A 68 7.35 1.79 16.34
N ILE A 69 7.39 1.43 15.06
CA ILE A 69 6.96 2.29 13.95
C ILE A 69 5.48 2.10 13.65
N PRO A 70 4.61 3.14 13.83
CA PRO A 70 3.19 3.05 13.56
C PRO A 70 2.87 3.07 12.07
N LEU A 71 2.12 2.05 11.61
CA LEU A 71 1.76 1.83 10.21
C LEU A 71 0.25 1.75 10.01
N GLY A 72 -0.20 2.21 8.83
CA GLY A 72 -1.51 1.88 8.28
C GLY A 72 -1.44 0.69 7.33
N ILE A 73 -2.43 -0.19 7.37
CA ILE A 73 -2.48 -1.42 6.57
C ILE A 73 -3.64 -1.36 5.57
N LYS A 74 -3.35 -1.38 4.27
CA LYS A 74 -4.39 -1.40 3.22
C LYS A 74 -5.36 -2.56 3.46
N ASP A 75 -6.66 -2.31 3.29
CA ASP A 75 -7.73 -3.21 3.75
C ASP A 75 -7.80 -4.58 3.03
N LEU A 76 -6.93 -4.84 2.09
CA LEU A 76 -6.85 -6.16 1.42
C LEU A 76 -5.81 -7.12 2.03
N PHE A 77 -4.96 -6.69 2.96
CA PHE A 77 -4.04 -7.60 3.64
C PHE A 77 -4.74 -8.29 4.81
N CYS A 78 -4.86 -9.61 4.74
CA CYS A 78 -5.39 -10.40 5.84
C CYS A 78 -4.57 -10.17 7.10
N THR A 79 -5.25 -9.69 8.13
CA THR A 79 -4.68 -9.40 9.45
C THR A 79 -5.47 -10.18 10.47
N ARG A 80 -4.82 -11.05 11.22
CA ARG A 80 -5.50 -11.97 12.15
C ARG A 80 -6.36 -11.21 13.16
N GLY A 81 -7.64 -11.57 13.23
CA GLY A 81 -8.60 -11.01 14.18
C GLY A 81 -9.03 -9.57 13.88
N VAL A 82 -8.60 -8.98 12.76
CA VAL A 82 -9.00 -7.64 12.34
C VAL A 82 -9.77 -7.73 11.03
N ALA A 83 -10.93 -7.06 10.95
CA ALA A 83 -11.77 -7.07 9.77
C ALA A 83 -10.95 -6.71 8.51
N THR A 84 -11.08 -7.53 7.46
CA THR A 84 -10.35 -7.38 6.21
C THR A 84 -11.32 -7.58 5.06
N GLN A 85 -11.75 -6.49 4.44
CA GLN A 85 -12.91 -6.50 3.55
C GLN A 85 -12.60 -6.05 2.12
N ALA A 86 -11.36 -5.62 1.84
CA ALA A 86 -10.97 -5.02 0.56
C ALA A 86 -11.94 -3.90 0.12
N ALA A 87 -12.43 -3.12 1.09
CA ALA A 87 -13.42 -2.06 0.95
C ALA A 87 -14.72 -2.50 0.23
N SER A 88 -15.12 -3.76 0.40
CA SER A 88 -16.31 -4.36 -0.22
C SER A 88 -17.30 -4.86 0.83
N GLY A 89 -18.60 -4.63 0.57
CA GLY A 89 -19.69 -5.25 1.32
C GLY A 89 -19.74 -6.77 1.15
N ILE A 90 -19.19 -7.32 0.07
CA ILE A 90 -19.12 -8.77 -0.17
C ILE A 90 -18.37 -9.51 0.95
N LEU A 91 -17.35 -8.87 1.54
CA LEU A 91 -16.55 -9.45 2.62
C LEU A 91 -16.89 -8.85 3.99
N GLU A 92 -18.06 -8.24 4.16
CA GLU A 92 -18.50 -7.70 5.44
C GLU A 92 -18.44 -8.78 6.54
N GLY A 93 -17.78 -8.42 7.66
CA GLY A 93 -17.63 -9.33 8.80
C GLY A 93 -16.53 -10.39 8.63
N PHE A 94 -15.76 -10.39 7.54
CA PHE A 94 -14.64 -11.32 7.40
C PHE A 94 -13.49 -10.96 8.36
N LEU A 95 -13.26 -11.87 9.31
CA LEU A 95 -12.15 -11.81 10.29
C LEU A 95 -11.15 -12.93 9.95
N PRO A 96 -10.00 -12.62 9.34
CA PRO A 96 -9.00 -13.64 9.04
C PRO A 96 -8.48 -14.32 10.32
N GLU A 97 -8.33 -15.66 10.28
CA GLU A 97 -7.69 -16.44 11.33
C GLU A 97 -6.17 -16.54 11.15
N TYR A 98 -5.62 -15.88 10.12
CA TYR A 98 -4.20 -15.92 9.74
C TYR A 98 -3.71 -14.54 9.30
N GLU A 99 -2.39 -14.36 9.39
CA GLU A 99 -1.70 -13.17 8.87
C GLU A 99 -1.34 -13.35 7.40
N SER A 100 -1.45 -12.28 6.62
CA SER A 100 -0.70 -12.20 5.36
C SER A 100 0.80 -12.26 5.64
N THR A 101 1.59 -12.75 4.68
CA THR A 101 3.05 -12.75 4.85
C THR A 101 3.59 -11.34 5.03
N VAL A 102 3.00 -10.36 4.36
CA VAL A 102 3.38 -8.94 4.50
C VAL A 102 3.18 -8.44 5.93
N THR A 103 1.99 -8.64 6.51
CA THR A 103 1.70 -8.17 7.87
C THR A 103 2.52 -8.94 8.91
N ARG A 104 2.64 -10.26 8.78
CA ARG A 104 3.50 -11.07 9.65
C ARG A 104 4.94 -10.54 9.66
N ASN A 105 5.53 -10.33 8.50
CA ASN A 105 6.90 -9.85 8.40
C ASN A 105 7.08 -8.46 9.03
N LEU A 106 6.09 -7.57 8.90
CA LEU A 106 6.10 -6.25 9.53
C LEU A 106 6.01 -6.36 11.06
N TRP A 107 5.16 -7.27 11.57
CA TRP A 107 5.04 -7.51 13.03
C TRP A 107 6.30 -8.16 13.59
N ASP A 108 6.90 -9.11 12.89
CA ASP A 108 8.17 -9.72 13.27
C ASP A 108 9.30 -8.68 13.33
N ALA A 109 9.28 -7.71 12.41
CA ALA A 109 10.18 -6.55 12.44
C ALA A 109 9.83 -5.50 13.51
N GLY A 110 8.74 -5.69 14.27
CA GLY A 110 8.34 -4.88 15.42
C GLY A 110 7.49 -3.66 15.10
N ALA A 111 6.90 -3.57 13.91
CA ALA A 111 5.99 -2.48 13.55
C ALA A 111 4.68 -2.53 14.37
N VAL A 112 4.02 -1.38 14.48
CA VAL A 112 2.76 -1.19 15.21
C VAL A 112 1.62 -0.93 14.23
N MET A 113 0.51 -1.66 14.37
CA MET A 113 -0.68 -1.49 13.54
C MET A 113 -1.61 -0.41 14.09
N LEU A 114 -1.88 0.64 13.31
CA LEU A 114 -2.88 1.68 13.67
C LEU A 114 -4.30 1.32 13.22
N GLY A 115 -4.43 0.57 12.12
CA GLY A 115 -5.72 0.21 11.56
C GLY A 115 -5.65 -0.14 10.08
N LYS A 116 -6.85 -0.35 9.49
CA LYS A 116 -7.05 -0.68 8.08
C LYS A 116 -7.36 0.58 7.27
N LEU A 117 -6.75 0.69 6.11
CA LEU A 117 -6.81 1.86 5.24
C LEU A 117 -7.77 1.63 4.07
N ASN A 118 -8.50 2.70 3.73
CA ASN A 118 -9.44 2.75 2.63
C ASN A 118 -8.76 2.49 1.28
N MET A 119 -9.52 1.96 0.34
CA MET A 119 -9.04 1.59 -0.98
C MET A 119 -10.20 1.51 -1.96
N ASP A 120 -9.94 1.49 -3.27
CA ASP A 120 -10.94 1.06 -4.24
C ASP A 120 -11.32 -0.41 -4.00
N GLU A 121 -12.60 -0.73 -4.17
CA GLU A 121 -13.14 -2.07 -3.95
C GLU A 121 -12.34 -3.14 -4.71
N PHE A 122 -11.87 -4.17 -4.00
CA PHE A 122 -11.00 -5.25 -4.51
C PHE A 122 -9.77 -4.77 -5.29
N ALA A 123 -9.27 -3.57 -4.98
CA ALA A 123 -8.17 -2.91 -5.68
C ALA A 123 -8.46 -2.60 -7.17
N MET A 124 -9.73 -2.59 -7.57
CA MET A 124 -10.19 -2.35 -8.94
C MET A 124 -10.62 -0.89 -9.12
N GLY A 125 -9.67 0.02 -9.10
CA GLY A 125 -9.92 1.45 -9.30
C GLY A 125 -8.63 2.26 -9.27
N SER A 126 -8.77 3.58 -9.51
CA SER A 126 -7.64 4.52 -9.57
C SER A 126 -7.97 5.89 -8.94
N SER A 127 -9.09 5.99 -8.22
CA SER A 127 -9.56 7.25 -7.61
C SER A 127 -10.06 7.11 -6.18
N ASN A 128 -10.19 5.88 -5.68
CA ASN A 128 -10.76 5.53 -4.37
C ASN A 128 -12.21 6.00 -4.21
N GLU A 129 -13.00 5.87 -5.30
CA GLU A 129 -14.42 6.23 -5.34
C GLU A 129 -15.35 5.01 -5.27
N THR A 130 -14.80 3.78 -5.35
CA THR A 130 -15.59 2.54 -5.40
C THR A 130 -15.72 1.85 -4.03
N SER A 131 -15.18 2.46 -2.97
CA SER A 131 -15.21 1.90 -1.62
C SER A 131 -16.62 1.92 -1.02
N VAL A 132 -17.03 0.81 -0.39
CA VAL A 132 -18.27 0.74 0.39
C VAL A 132 -18.28 1.74 1.57
N TYR A 133 -17.11 2.18 2.02
CA TYR A 133 -16.94 3.17 3.09
C TYR A 133 -16.99 4.62 2.59
N GLY A 134 -17.20 4.84 1.29
CA GLY A 134 -17.12 6.14 0.65
C GLY A 134 -15.71 6.53 0.24
N ASN A 135 -15.61 7.72 -0.39
CA ASN A 135 -14.38 8.19 -1.02
C ASN A 135 -13.30 8.54 0.01
N ALA A 136 -12.06 8.13 -0.26
CA ALA A 136 -10.92 8.75 0.42
C ALA A 136 -10.61 10.11 -0.23
N VAL A 137 -10.11 11.05 0.57
CA VAL A 137 -9.85 12.43 0.14
C VAL A 137 -8.37 12.73 0.22
N ASN A 138 -7.84 13.41 -0.79
CA ASN A 138 -6.47 13.91 -0.80
C ASN A 138 -6.31 15.03 0.25
N PRO A 139 -5.28 15.01 1.09
CA PRO A 139 -5.04 16.12 2.04
C PRO A 139 -4.68 17.43 1.34
N TRP A 140 -4.20 17.39 0.10
CA TRP A 140 -3.99 18.58 -0.73
C TRP A 140 -5.31 19.08 -1.32
N LYS A 141 -5.46 20.39 -1.40
CA LYS A 141 -6.64 21.07 -1.95
C LYS A 141 -6.23 22.06 -3.02
N VAL A 142 -7.12 22.30 -3.96
CA VAL A 142 -7.04 23.42 -4.91
C VAL A 142 -8.30 24.26 -4.69
N ASP A 143 -8.15 25.44 -4.14
CA ASP A 143 -9.23 26.27 -3.63
C ASP A 143 -10.07 25.48 -2.59
N ASP A 144 -11.40 25.48 -2.71
CA ASP A 144 -12.30 24.71 -1.85
C ASP A 144 -12.62 23.29 -2.40
N ARG A 145 -11.98 22.88 -3.49
CA ARG A 145 -12.23 21.59 -4.13
C ARG A 145 -11.49 20.46 -3.43
N GLN A 146 -12.21 19.42 -3.08
CA GLN A 146 -11.61 18.15 -2.68
C GLN A 146 -11.02 17.46 -3.90
N LEU A 147 -9.85 16.88 -3.75
CA LEU A 147 -9.16 16.13 -4.78
C LEU A 147 -9.15 14.65 -4.44
N THR A 148 -9.12 13.80 -5.46
CA THR A 148 -8.86 12.38 -5.27
C THR A 148 -7.43 12.16 -4.83
N PRO A 149 -7.16 11.23 -3.90
CA PRO A 149 -5.80 10.82 -3.55
C PRO A 149 -5.21 9.87 -4.60
N GLY A 150 -5.99 9.48 -5.62
CA GLY A 150 -5.70 8.37 -6.50
C GLY A 150 -6.09 7.04 -5.89
N GLY A 151 -5.77 5.95 -6.56
CA GLY A 151 -6.13 4.58 -6.13
C GLY A 151 -5.33 3.50 -6.89
N SER A 152 -5.57 2.29 -6.47
CA SER A 152 -6.50 1.80 -5.44
C SER A 152 -6.01 1.98 -4.00
N SER A 153 -4.76 2.36 -3.72
CA SER A 153 -4.23 2.60 -2.37
C SER A 153 -4.44 4.05 -1.92
N GLY A 154 -5.64 4.61 -2.15
CA GLY A 154 -5.92 6.03 -1.89
C GLY A 154 -5.90 6.39 -0.41
N GLY A 155 -6.49 5.56 0.45
CA GLY A 155 -6.43 5.74 1.89
C GLY A 155 -5.00 5.67 2.44
N SER A 156 -4.17 4.75 1.90
CA SER A 156 -2.76 4.64 2.26
C SER A 156 -1.99 5.91 1.91
N ALA A 157 -2.20 6.41 0.69
CA ALA A 157 -1.56 7.65 0.22
C ALA A 157 -1.99 8.86 1.05
N SER A 158 -3.30 9.00 1.29
CA SER A 158 -3.86 10.08 2.09
C SER A 158 -3.35 10.07 3.52
N ALA A 159 -3.32 8.88 4.18
CA ALA A 159 -2.86 8.74 5.55
C ALA A 159 -1.39 9.16 5.73
N VAL A 160 -0.50 8.72 4.81
CA VAL A 160 0.92 9.07 4.87
C VAL A 160 1.13 10.57 4.58
N ALA A 161 0.46 11.11 3.55
CA ALA A 161 0.59 12.51 3.17
C ALA A 161 0.04 13.48 4.22
N ALA A 162 -0.97 13.05 5.02
CA ALA A 162 -1.54 13.82 6.11
C ALA A 162 -0.85 13.58 7.47
N ASP A 163 0.28 12.86 7.51
CA ASP A 163 0.99 12.51 8.74
C ASP A 163 0.14 11.70 9.75
N LEU A 164 -0.84 10.91 9.31
CA LEU A 164 -1.65 10.08 10.21
C LEU A 164 -0.92 8.81 10.65
N CYS A 165 0.05 8.39 9.85
CA CYS A 165 0.97 7.29 10.14
C CYS A 165 2.34 7.61 9.55
N LEU A 166 3.37 6.86 9.93
CA LEU A 166 4.71 7.09 9.39
C LEU A 166 4.88 6.46 8.01
N ALA A 167 4.19 5.37 7.76
CA ALA A 167 4.13 4.69 6.49
C ALA A 167 2.88 3.82 6.38
N ALA A 168 2.62 3.33 5.18
CA ALA A 168 1.49 2.45 4.91
C ALA A 168 1.87 1.34 3.92
N THR A 169 1.13 0.24 3.96
CA THR A 169 1.18 -0.78 2.91
C THR A 169 0.31 -0.38 1.73
N GLY A 170 0.73 -0.72 0.53
CA GLY A 170 -0.06 -0.60 -0.68
C GLY A 170 0.06 -1.84 -1.56
N THR A 171 -0.77 -1.93 -2.60
CA THR A 171 -0.63 -2.89 -3.70
C THR A 171 -0.67 -2.19 -5.04
N ASP A 172 0.04 -2.73 -6.02
CA ASP A 172 0.13 -2.17 -7.36
C ASP A 172 -0.02 -3.28 -8.40
N THR A 173 -1.10 -3.23 -9.15
CA THR A 173 -1.40 -4.13 -10.26
C THR A 173 -1.20 -3.41 -11.59
N GLY A 174 -1.68 -2.17 -11.68
CA GLY A 174 -1.55 -1.30 -12.84
C GLY A 174 -1.16 0.14 -12.48
N GLY A 175 -0.63 0.37 -11.27
CA GLY A 175 -0.27 1.72 -10.79
C GLY A 175 -0.74 2.05 -9.38
N SER A 176 -1.41 1.11 -8.68
CA SER A 176 -2.15 1.42 -7.44
C SER A 176 -1.30 1.72 -6.19
N ILE A 177 0.02 1.72 -6.29
CA ILE A 177 0.96 2.36 -5.34
C ILE A 177 1.49 3.66 -5.95
N ARG A 178 2.00 3.60 -7.18
CA ARG A 178 2.77 4.68 -7.81
C ARG A 178 1.90 5.89 -8.13
N GLN A 179 0.70 5.66 -8.66
CA GLN A 179 -0.22 6.73 -9.05
C GLN A 179 -0.74 7.50 -7.82
N PRO A 180 -1.31 6.88 -6.76
CA PRO A 180 -1.73 7.63 -5.59
C PRO A 180 -0.56 8.28 -4.84
N ALA A 181 0.63 7.68 -4.84
CA ALA A 181 1.83 8.33 -4.29
C ALA A 181 2.18 9.62 -5.06
N ALA A 182 2.11 9.59 -6.40
CA ALA A 182 2.34 10.78 -7.22
C ALA A 182 1.29 11.88 -6.97
N PHE A 183 0.02 11.53 -6.78
CA PHE A 183 -1.07 12.48 -6.54
C PHE A 183 -1.01 13.13 -5.15
N THR A 184 -0.41 12.47 -4.19
CA THR A 184 -0.33 12.95 -2.80
C THR A 184 1.07 13.46 -2.41
N GLY A 185 2.08 13.33 -3.30
CA GLY A 185 3.43 13.86 -3.08
C GLY A 185 4.26 13.03 -2.10
N ILE A 186 4.02 11.71 -2.03
CA ILE A 186 4.79 10.77 -1.21
C ILE A 186 5.62 9.80 -2.06
N VAL A 187 6.40 8.95 -1.43
CA VAL A 187 7.14 7.88 -2.10
C VAL A 187 6.31 6.59 -2.12
N GLY A 188 6.00 6.10 -3.31
CA GLY A 188 5.37 4.80 -3.52
C GLY A 188 6.29 3.89 -4.32
N LEU A 189 6.72 2.77 -3.71
CA LEU A 189 7.62 1.83 -4.35
C LEU A 189 6.90 0.51 -4.69
N LYS A 190 6.75 0.23 -5.98
CA LYS A 190 6.36 -1.10 -6.46
C LYS A 190 7.64 -1.94 -6.67
N PRO A 191 7.90 -2.93 -5.82
CA PRO A 191 9.06 -3.80 -6.01
C PRO A 191 8.91 -4.68 -7.25
N THR A 192 9.99 -5.35 -7.62
CA THR A 192 9.98 -6.38 -8.65
C THR A 192 8.99 -7.49 -8.26
N TYR A 193 8.18 -7.97 -9.23
CA TYR A 193 7.23 -9.06 -9.01
C TYR A 193 7.91 -10.28 -8.37
N GLY A 194 7.26 -10.84 -7.35
CA GLY A 194 7.78 -11.96 -6.58
C GLY A 194 8.75 -11.59 -5.44
N ARG A 195 9.16 -10.32 -5.31
CA ARG A 195 10.04 -9.90 -4.19
C ARG A 195 9.31 -9.89 -2.85
N VAL A 196 8.02 -9.59 -2.84
CA VAL A 196 7.14 -9.60 -1.67
C VAL A 196 6.03 -10.59 -1.95
N SER A 197 5.76 -11.47 -1.00
CA SER A 197 4.75 -12.52 -1.11
C SER A 197 3.33 -11.94 -1.27
N ARG A 198 2.50 -12.62 -2.06
CA ARG A 198 1.07 -12.36 -2.21
C ARG A 198 0.20 -13.16 -1.25
N TRP A 199 0.78 -14.06 -0.44
CA TRP A 199 0.01 -14.88 0.50
C TRP A 199 -0.75 -14.00 1.50
N GLY A 200 -2.08 -14.23 1.59
CA GLY A 200 -2.97 -13.46 2.46
C GLY A 200 -3.28 -12.06 1.93
N THR A 201 -2.94 -11.75 0.68
CA THR A 201 -3.40 -10.56 -0.02
C THR A 201 -4.64 -10.91 -0.84
N ILE A 202 -5.74 -10.19 -0.65
CA ILE A 202 -6.95 -10.35 -1.47
C ILE A 202 -6.60 -9.93 -2.89
N ALA A 203 -6.74 -10.87 -3.84
CA ALA A 203 -6.22 -10.71 -5.19
C ALA A 203 -7.14 -9.87 -6.08
N PHE A 204 -6.55 -9.01 -6.90
CA PHE A 204 -7.17 -8.46 -8.09
C PHE A 204 -6.75 -9.28 -9.33
N ALA A 205 -5.52 -9.14 -9.78
CA ALA A 205 -4.95 -9.89 -10.92
C ALA A 205 -3.64 -10.54 -10.47
N SER A 206 -3.69 -11.83 -10.19
CA SER A 206 -2.60 -12.55 -9.50
C SER A 206 -1.26 -12.50 -10.21
N SER A 207 -1.22 -12.43 -11.54
CA SER A 207 0.03 -12.32 -12.31
C SER A 207 0.60 -10.90 -12.36
N LEU A 208 -0.11 -9.90 -11.83
CA LEU A 208 0.29 -8.50 -11.84
C LEU A 208 0.39 -7.89 -10.43
N ASP A 209 -0.38 -8.40 -9.46
CA ASP A 209 -0.45 -7.86 -8.11
C ASP A 209 0.90 -7.91 -7.41
N GLN A 210 1.30 -6.77 -6.85
CA GLN A 210 2.52 -6.66 -6.05
C GLN A 210 2.30 -5.74 -4.84
N ALA A 211 2.62 -6.23 -3.65
CA ALA A 211 2.64 -5.41 -2.44
C ALA A 211 3.91 -4.55 -2.38
N GLY A 212 3.81 -3.38 -1.76
CA GLY A 212 4.96 -2.50 -1.56
C GLY A 212 4.69 -1.38 -0.56
N PRO A 213 5.75 -0.65 -0.15
CA PRO A 213 5.65 0.43 0.82
C PRO A 213 5.18 1.74 0.20
N MET A 214 4.44 2.52 1.00
CA MET A 214 4.10 3.92 0.76
C MET A 214 4.61 4.73 1.96
N THR A 215 5.50 5.70 1.71
CA THR A 215 6.33 6.33 2.75
C THR A 215 6.60 7.80 2.44
N LYS A 216 7.17 8.54 3.40
CA LYS A 216 7.54 9.94 3.22
C LYS A 216 8.84 10.11 2.44
N THR A 217 9.80 9.19 2.61
CA THR A 217 11.13 9.28 1.99
C THR A 217 11.54 7.97 1.31
N VAL A 218 12.49 8.07 0.38
CA VAL A 218 13.09 6.89 -0.28
C VAL A 218 13.80 5.99 0.73
N ARG A 219 14.44 6.57 1.76
CA ARG A 219 15.08 5.81 2.83
C ARG A 219 14.07 4.98 3.62
N ASP A 220 12.92 5.57 3.95
CA ASP A 220 11.83 4.86 4.62
C ASP A 220 11.29 3.70 3.76
N ALA A 221 11.16 3.92 2.44
CA ALA A 221 10.75 2.87 1.52
C ALA A 221 11.74 1.70 1.49
N ALA A 222 13.05 1.99 1.55
CA ALA A 222 14.09 0.98 1.61
C ALA A 222 14.04 0.17 2.92
N ILE A 223 13.86 0.85 4.07
CA ILE A 223 13.73 0.21 5.39
C ILE A 223 12.49 -0.70 5.41
N MET A 224 11.33 -0.18 5.01
CA MET A 224 10.07 -0.93 5.04
C MET A 224 10.06 -2.08 4.04
N LEU A 225 10.62 -1.90 2.83
CA LEU A 225 10.75 -2.99 1.86
C LEU A 225 11.65 -4.12 2.41
N GLY A 226 12.74 -3.78 3.09
CA GLY A 226 13.60 -4.76 3.76
C GLY A 226 12.84 -5.62 4.78
N ALA A 227 11.89 -5.02 5.50
CA ALA A 227 11.03 -5.75 6.43
C ALA A 227 9.93 -6.56 5.73
N MET A 228 9.37 -6.07 4.60
CA MET A 228 8.29 -6.77 3.88
C MET A 228 8.78 -7.96 3.05
N ALA A 229 10.00 -7.87 2.50
CA ALA A 229 10.53 -8.83 1.54
C ALA A 229 10.99 -10.13 2.21
N SER A 230 10.58 -11.25 1.66
CA SER A 230 11.05 -12.59 2.07
C SER A 230 10.75 -13.61 0.98
N VAL A 231 11.41 -14.77 1.05
CA VAL A 231 10.94 -15.97 0.36
C VAL A 231 9.74 -16.54 1.11
N ASP A 232 8.72 -16.97 0.39
CA ASP A 232 7.53 -17.57 0.97
C ASP A 232 7.10 -18.81 0.18
N GLU A 233 7.19 -19.98 0.79
CA GLU A 233 6.77 -21.25 0.21
C GLU A 233 5.25 -21.32 -0.11
N LYS A 234 4.45 -20.43 0.49
CA LYS A 234 3.01 -20.34 0.25
C LYS A 234 2.66 -19.56 -1.01
N ASP A 235 3.61 -18.84 -1.58
CA ASP A 235 3.46 -18.13 -2.85
C ASP A 235 4.45 -18.69 -3.88
N SER A 236 3.94 -19.48 -4.82
CA SER A 236 4.74 -20.12 -5.87
C SER A 236 5.49 -19.13 -6.78
N THR A 237 5.16 -17.85 -6.73
CA THR A 237 5.86 -16.80 -7.49
C THR A 237 6.87 -16.04 -6.64
N SER A 238 6.98 -16.36 -5.33
CA SER A 238 7.96 -15.75 -4.45
C SER A 238 9.37 -16.10 -4.91
N ALA A 239 10.19 -15.07 -5.14
CA ALA A 239 11.55 -15.27 -5.64
C ALA A 239 12.47 -15.80 -4.54
N ASP A 240 13.05 -16.98 -4.76
CA ASP A 240 14.07 -17.56 -3.86
C ASP A 240 15.42 -16.88 -4.09
N LEU A 241 15.50 -15.64 -3.65
CA LEU A 241 16.67 -14.78 -3.75
C LEU A 241 16.90 -14.06 -2.41
N PRO A 242 18.15 -13.88 -1.97
CA PRO A 242 18.46 -13.11 -0.77
C PRO A 242 17.80 -11.72 -0.80
N VAL A 243 17.36 -11.25 0.35
CA VAL A 243 16.87 -9.87 0.49
C VAL A 243 18.09 -8.97 0.66
N PRO A 244 18.35 -8.04 -0.27
CA PRO A 244 19.46 -7.11 -0.13
C PRO A 244 19.22 -6.13 1.02
N ASP A 245 20.30 -5.56 1.55
CA ASP A 245 20.20 -4.37 2.40
C ASP A 245 19.90 -3.15 1.51
N PHE A 246 18.61 -2.87 1.36
CA PHE A 246 18.14 -1.75 0.52
C PHE A 246 18.53 -0.39 1.10
N GLU A 247 18.61 -0.26 2.44
CA GLU A 247 19.01 1.00 3.08
C GLU A 247 20.50 1.28 2.84
N ALA A 248 21.37 0.29 2.98
CA ALA A 248 22.80 0.42 2.71
C ALA A 248 23.11 0.72 1.22
N ALA A 249 22.22 0.34 0.30
CA ALA A 249 22.34 0.64 -1.12
C ALA A 249 22.12 2.12 -1.46
N LEU A 250 21.58 2.93 -0.56
CA LEU A 250 21.33 4.36 -0.73
C LEU A 250 22.60 5.18 -0.47
N THR A 251 23.56 5.09 -1.38
CA THR A 251 24.86 5.79 -1.24
C THR A 251 24.78 7.28 -1.54
N GLY A 252 23.71 7.75 -2.20
CA GLY A 252 23.58 9.13 -2.71
C GLY A 252 24.46 9.42 -3.94
N ASP A 253 25.27 8.47 -4.40
CA ASP A 253 26.13 8.64 -5.57
C ASP A 253 25.54 7.99 -6.81
N ILE A 254 25.20 8.81 -7.80
CA ILE A 254 24.67 8.37 -9.10
C ILE A 254 25.60 8.71 -10.27
N ARG A 255 26.84 9.15 -9.98
CA ARG A 255 27.81 9.51 -11.01
C ARG A 255 28.09 8.34 -11.94
N GLY A 256 28.03 8.60 -13.25
CA GLY A 256 28.25 7.61 -14.30
C GLY A 256 27.10 6.63 -14.52
N LYS A 257 25.99 6.72 -13.76
CA LYS A 257 24.77 5.93 -14.05
C LYS A 257 24.09 6.49 -15.29
N LYS A 258 23.58 5.60 -16.15
CA LYS A 258 22.77 5.95 -17.33
C LYS A 258 21.30 5.93 -16.97
N ILE A 259 20.61 7.03 -17.19
CA ILE A 259 19.17 7.19 -16.98
C ILE A 259 18.50 7.31 -18.35
N GLY A 260 17.75 6.29 -18.73
CA GLY A 260 17.02 6.27 -19.99
C GLY A 260 15.68 6.98 -19.90
N ILE A 261 15.40 7.90 -20.79
CA ILE A 261 14.10 8.55 -20.95
C ILE A 261 13.43 7.99 -22.20
N PRO A 262 12.34 7.20 -22.06
CA PRO A 262 11.64 6.68 -23.23
C PRO A 262 10.91 7.78 -23.99
N ARG A 263 11.15 7.89 -25.28
CA ARG A 263 10.45 8.86 -26.13
C ARG A 263 8.93 8.61 -26.18
N GLU A 264 8.51 7.33 -26.01
CA GLU A 264 7.11 6.92 -26.00
C GLU A 264 6.34 7.37 -24.74
N TYR A 265 7.04 7.88 -23.71
CA TYR A 265 6.40 8.44 -22.51
C TYR A 265 6.05 9.92 -22.66
N ARG A 266 6.52 10.57 -23.72
CA ARG A 266 6.08 11.90 -24.12
C ARG A 266 4.92 11.77 -25.07
N ILE A 267 3.73 12.00 -24.55
CA ILE A 267 2.46 11.91 -25.30
C ILE A 267 1.91 13.32 -25.52
N ASP A 268 1.15 13.48 -26.61
CA ASP A 268 0.43 14.73 -26.89
C ASP A 268 -0.57 15.05 -25.79
N GLY A 269 -0.70 16.32 -25.46
CA GLY A 269 -1.65 16.81 -24.44
C GLY A 269 -1.12 16.85 -23.01
N ILE A 270 0.15 16.49 -22.76
CA ILE A 270 0.77 16.75 -21.44
C ILE A 270 0.83 18.26 -21.22
N PRO A 271 0.32 18.79 -20.07
CA PRO A 271 0.46 20.20 -19.73
C PRO A 271 1.93 20.64 -19.72
N ALA A 272 2.21 21.83 -20.29
CA ALA A 272 3.59 22.33 -20.41
C ALA A 272 4.30 22.44 -19.06
N GLU A 273 3.57 22.74 -17.98
CA GLU A 273 4.11 22.78 -16.61
C GLU A 273 4.58 21.39 -16.13
N ILE A 274 3.90 20.32 -16.51
CA ILE A 274 4.30 18.94 -16.18
C ILE A 274 5.53 18.54 -16.99
N ASP A 275 5.58 18.88 -18.30
CA ASP A 275 6.78 18.62 -19.12
C ASP A 275 8.00 19.37 -18.59
N ALA A 276 7.82 20.62 -18.13
CA ALA A 276 8.88 21.40 -17.50
C ALA A 276 9.42 20.74 -16.22
N LEU A 277 8.56 20.17 -15.38
CA LEU A 277 8.97 19.43 -14.18
C LEU A 277 9.75 18.15 -14.54
N TRP A 278 9.34 17.43 -15.58
CA TRP A 278 10.11 16.29 -16.11
C TRP A 278 11.50 16.70 -16.57
N GLN A 279 11.61 17.84 -17.30
CA GLN A 279 12.89 18.36 -17.76
C GLN A 279 13.77 18.78 -16.57
N GLN A 280 13.19 19.47 -15.58
CA GLN A 280 13.90 19.84 -14.35
C GLN A 280 14.43 18.60 -13.62
N GLY A 281 13.63 17.53 -13.49
CA GLY A 281 14.07 16.27 -12.90
C GLY A 281 15.27 15.65 -13.64
N ALA A 282 15.24 15.66 -14.97
CA ALA A 282 16.35 15.17 -15.79
C ALA A 282 17.63 16.03 -15.60
N ASP A 283 17.47 17.35 -15.48
CA ASP A 283 18.59 18.27 -15.22
C ASP A 283 19.20 18.03 -13.84
N MET A 284 18.38 17.87 -12.79
CA MET A 284 18.86 17.52 -11.44
C MET A 284 19.67 16.22 -11.42
N LEU A 285 19.24 15.20 -12.16
CA LEU A 285 19.99 13.94 -12.26
C LEU A 285 21.31 14.11 -13.02
N ARG A 286 21.32 14.94 -14.06
CA ARG A 286 22.54 15.28 -14.81
C ARG A 286 23.54 16.06 -13.96
N ASP A 287 23.06 17.03 -13.18
CA ASP A 287 23.88 17.82 -12.26
C ASP A 287 24.48 16.95 -11.14
N ALA A 288 23.78 15.90 -10.73
CA ALA A 288 24.28 14.89 -9.80
C ALA A 288 25.26 13.89 -10.45
N GLY A 289 25.57 14.04 -11.74
CA GLY A 289 26.59 13.28 -12.47
C GLY A 289 26.07 12.05 -13.23
N ALA A 290 24.76 11.87 -13.37
CA ALA A 290 24.19 10.83 -14.23
C ALA A 290 24.21 11.25 -15.71
N GLU A 291 24.30 10.28 -16.60
CA GLU A 291 24.13 10.44 -18.05
C GLU A 291 22.65 10.25 -18.42
N ILE A 292 22.01 11.30 -18.96
CA ILE A 292 20.64 11.21 -19.46
C ILE A 292 20.68 10.78 -20.93
N VAL A 293 20.05 9.65 -21.26
CA VAL A 293 20.02 9.09 -22.61
C VAL A 293 18.58 8.91 -23.07
N GLU A 294 18.29 9.23 -24.33
CA GLU A 294 17.02 8.88 -24.93
C GLU A 294 17.01 7.38 -25.28
N ILE A 295 15.93 6.71 -24.94
CA ILE A 295 15.70 5.30 -25.25
C ILE A 295 14.33 5.10 -25.93
N SER A 296 14.08 3.91 -26.47
CA SER A 296 12.80 3.54 -27.03
C SER A 296 12.25 2.30 -26.33
N LEU A 297 10.97 2.36 -25.97
CA LEU A 297 10.16 1.24 -25.48
C LEU A 297 8.98 1.02 -26.46
N PRO A 298 9.22 0.44 -27.66
CA PRO A 298 8.26 0.46 -28.78
C PRO A 298 6.96 -0.30 -28.49
N HIS A 299 6.95 -1.17 -27.47
CA HIS A 299 5.77 -1.94 -27.07
C HIS A 299 4.87 -1.21 -26.06
N THR A 300 5.25 -0.02 -25.57
CA THR A 300 4.46 0.78 -24.62
C THR A 300 3.02 0.97 -25.09
N LYS A 301 2.78 1.15 -26.38
CA LYS A 301 1.44 1.30 -26.96
C LYS A 301 0.50 0.09 -26.73
N TYR A 302 1.04 -1.08 -26.42
CA TYR A 302 0.26 -2.28 -26.13
C TYR A 302 0.05 -2.51 -24.62
N ALA A 303 0.74 -1.78 -23.77
CA ALA A 303 0.73 -2.04 -22.31
C ALA A 303 -0.67 -1.91 -21.71
N LEU A 304 -1.36 -0.81 -22.01
CA LEU A 304 -2.70 -0.55 -21.50
C LEU A 304 -3.75 -1.52 -22.07
N PRO A 305 -3.81 -1.78 -23.41
CA PRO A 305 -4.68 -2.82 -23.94
C PRO A 305 -4.42 -4.21 -23.35
N ALA A 306 -3.17 -4.63 -23.20
CA ALA A 306 -2.82 -5.90 -22.58
C ALA A 306 -3.30 -5.99 -21.13
N TYR A 307 -3.11 -4.92 -20.35
CA TYR A 307 -3.60 -4.83 -18.99
C TYR A 307 -5.13 -5.02 -18.92
N TYR A 308 -5.90 -4.34 -19.78
CA TYR A 308 -7.36 -4.45 -19.79
C TYR A 308 -7.88 -5.81 -20.29
N VAL A 309 -7.06 -6.62 -20.95
CA VAL A 309 -7.41 -8.01 -21.28
C VAL A 309 -7.09 -8.93 -20.10
N ILE A 310 -5.88 -8.83 -19.52
CA ILE A 310 -5.40 -9.74 -18.49
C ILE A 310 -6.10 -9.48 -17.16
N ALA A 311 -6.10 -8.24 -16.68
CA ALA A 311 -6.56 -7.92 -15.35
C ALA A 311 -8.05 -8.23 -15.12
N PRO A 312 -8.99 -7.86 -16.02
CA PRO A 312 -10.40 -8.25 -15.85
C PRO A 312 -10.63 -9.76 -15.94
N ALA A 313 -9.89 -10.47 -16.78
CA ALA A 313 -10.00 -11.93 -16.91
C ALA A 313 -9.56 -12.63 -15.61
N GLU A 314 -8.44 -12.20 -15.03
CA GLU A 314 -7.95 -12.73 -13.76
C GLU A 314 -8.84 -12.31 -12.58
N ALA A 315 -9.35 -11.08 -12.56
CA ALA A 315 -10.31 -10.61 -11.57
C ALA A 315 -11.58 -11.47 -11.58
N SER A 316 -12.14 -11.75 -12.75
CA SER A 316 -13.31 -12.63 -12.90
C SER A 316 -13.07 -14.01 -12.26
N SER A 317 -11.89 -14.59 -12.49
CA SER A 317 -11.52 -15.88 -11.89
C SER A 317 -11.26 -15.76 -10.37
N ASN A 318 -10.55 -14.73 -9.94
CA ASN A 318 -10.18 -14.55 -8.53
C ASN A 318 -11.40 -14.23 -7.65
N LEU A 319 -12.31 -13.39 -8.12
CA LEU A 319 -13.51 -12.97 -7.37
C LEU A 319 -14.63 -14.02 -7.40
N ALA A 320 -14.60 -14.99 -8.32
CA ALA A 320 -15.60 -16.05 -8.41
C ALA A 320 -15.74 -16.88 -7.12
N ARG A 321 -14.74 -16.88 -6.26
CA ARG A 321 -14.75 -17.56 -4.95
C ARG A 321 -15.62 -16.88 -3.89
N TYR A 322 -15.94 -15.61 -4.08
CA TYR A 322 -16.79 -14.82 -3.17
C TYR A 322 -18.25 -14.93 -3.60
N ASP A 323 -18.81 -16.11 -3.46
CA ASP A 323 -20.12 -16.51 -3.99
C ASP A 323 -21.16 -16.78 -2.89
N GLY A 324 -20.82 -16.50 -1.62
CA GLY A 324 -21.70 -16.73 -0.49
C GLY A 324 -21.82 -18.18 -0.05
N VAL A 325 -21.09 -19.14 -0.69
CA VAL A 325 -21.15 -20.56 -0.30
C VAL A 325 -20.27 -20.84 0.92
N ARG A 326 -19.00 -20.45 0.87
CA ARG A 326 -18.03 -20.69 1.96
C ARG A 326 -17.81 -19.44 2.80
N TYR A 327 -17.79 -18.28 2.17
CA TYR A 327 -17.59 -16.96 2.77
C TYR A 327 -18.10 -15.86 1.84
N GLY A 328 -18.13 -14.65 2.32
CA GLY A 328 -18.68 -13.50 1.64
C GLY A 328 -20.18 -13.33 1.90
N LEU A 329 -20.75 -12.27 1.35
CA LEU A 329 -22.18 -11.99 1.40
C LEU A 329 -22.98 -13.20 0.93
N ARG A 330 -24.02 -13.55 1.69
CA ARG A 330 -25.04 -14.52 1.29
C ARG A 330 -26.42 -13.94 1.49
N ALA A 331 -27.19 -13.86 0.42
CA ALA A 331 -28.58 -13.43 0.48
C ALA A 331 -29.43 -14.31 1.42
N LYS A 332 -30.44 -13.70 2.02
CA LYS A 332 -31.42 -14.46 2.83
C LYS A 332 -32.26 -15.36 1.93
N LEU A 333 -32.26 -16.66 2.23
CA LEU A 333 -33.04 -17.64 1.50
C LEU A 333 -34.44 -17.78 2.11
N GLY A 334 -35.45 -17.90 1.24
CA GLY A 334 -36.82 -18.22 1.61
C GLY A 334 -37.05 -19.72 1.77
N GLN A 335 -38.21 -20.08 2.29
CA GLN A 335 -38.61 -21.48 2.37
C GLN A 335 -38.81 -22.07 0.96
N GLY A 336 -38.02 -23.09 0.60
CA GLY A 336 -38.08 -23.76 -0.71
C GLY A 336 -36.97 -23.29 -1.68
N ASP A 337 -36.19 -22.29 -1.34
CA ASP A 337 -35.04 -21.88 -2.16
C ASP A 337 -33.99 -23.00 -2.20
N GLY A 338 -33.48 -23.25 -3.39
CA GLY A 338 -32.37 -24.15 -3.65
C GLY A 338 -31.03 -23.43 -3.79
N ILE A 339 -30.04 -24.18 -4.25
CA ILE A 339 -28.69 -23.64 -4.45
C ILE A 339 -28.64 -22.60 -5.58
N ASP A 340 -29.44 -22.81 -6.62
CA ASP A 340 -29.51 -21.88 -7.77
C ASP A 340 -30.10 -20.53 -7.32
N ASP A 341 -31.18 -20.57 -6.51
CA ASP A 341 -31.78 -19.35 -5.93
C ASP A 341 -30.79 -18.61 -5.02
N MET A 342 -29.96 -19.35 -4.28
CA MET A 342 -28.92 -18.75 -3.46
C MET A 342 -27.90 -17.97 -4.31
N TYR A 343 -27.43 -18.55 -5.40
CA TYR A 343 -26.49 -17.88 -6.31
C TYR A 343 -27.14 -16.66 -6.97
N GLU A 344 -28.35 -16.80 -7.50
CA GLU A 344 -29.06 -15.71 -8.17
C GLU A 344 -29.30 -14.53 -7.20
N LYS A 345 -29.84 -14.82 -6.01
CA LYS A 345 -30.15 -13.79 -5.00
C LYS A 345 -28.89 -13.12 -4.48
N THR A 346 -27.83 -13.91 -4.17
CA THR A 346 -26.57 -13.37 -3.65
C THR A 346 -25.87 -12.46 -4.67
N ARG A 347 -26.01 -12.74 -5.97
CA ARG A 347 -25.45 -11.90 -7.03
C ARG A 347 -26.29 -10.67 -7.34
N ALA A 348 -27.54 -10.65 -6.91
CA ALA A 348 -28.46 -9.53 -7.11
C ALA A 348 -28.35 -8.47 -5.98
N GLU A 349 -27.84 -8.85 -4.82
CA GLU A 349 -27.54 -7.95 -3.70
C GLU A 349 -26.17 -7.28 -3.86
#